data_adbb588956a101505eb28e7d9e9f5aa6
#
_entry.id   adbb588956a101505eb28e7d9e9f5aa6
#
_cell.length_a   1.000
_cell.length_b   1.000
_cell.length_c   1.000
_cell.angle_alpha   90.00
_cell.angle_beta   90.00
_cell.angle_gamma   90.00
#
_symmetry.space_group_name_H-M   'P 1'
#
loop_
_entity.id
_entity.type
_entity.pdbx_description
1 polymer ?
#
loop_
_entity_poly.entity_id
_entity_poly.type
_entity_poly.pdbx_seq_one_letter_code
_entity_poly.pdbx_strand_id
1 'polypeptide(L)'
;VYKRQLLLWDNVLQRSIELSSMGIRVDKEALQRQLKEEKEEKRLELYFHKRLMNDTLPLSIGGGIGQSRLCMFYLRKAHIGEIQASIWPEDMRKECEELDIHLI
;
A
#
# COMPACT_ATOMS: atom_id res chain seq x y z
N VAL A 1 1.57 -0.49 -16.00
CA VAL A 1 1.06 0.35 -14.91
C VAL A 1 2.17 1.26 -14.41
N TYR A 2 1.98 2.57 -14.55
CA TYR A 2 2.91 3.54 -13.98
C TYR A 2 2.66 3.64 -12.48
N LYS A 3 3.51 2.99 -11.70
CA LYS A 3 3.51 3.06 -10.25
C LYS A 3 4.50 4.13 -9.79
N ARG A 4 4.07 5.00 -8.89
CA ARG A 4 4.91 5.99 -8.19
C ARG A 4 4.86 5.71 -6.70
N GLN A 5 5.96 5.96 -6.03
CA GLN A 5 6.09 5.77 -4.60
C GLN A 5 6.66 7.05 -3.97
N LEU A 6 6.16 7.38 -2.79
CA LEU A 6 6.75 8.40 -1.94
C LEU A 6 7.64 7.71 -0.92
N LEU A 7 8.93 7.91 -1.06
CA LEU A 7 9.94 7.43 -0.13
C LEU A 7 10.39 8.58 0.75
N LEU A 8 10.45 8.35 2.05
CA LEU A 8 10.98 9.28 3.04
C LEU A 8 12.18 8.66 3.73
N TRP A 9 13.16 9.49 4.09
CA TRP A 9 14.24 9.07 4.94
C TRP A 9 13.81 9.06 6.40
N ASP A 10 13.86 7.91 7.03
CA ASP A 10 13.53 7.74 8.44
C ASP A 10 14.80 7.86 9.28
N ASN A 11 14.86 8.90 10.11
CA ASN A 11 16.01 9.16 10.95
C ASN A 11 16.12 8.21 12.15
N VAL A 12 15.03 7.57 12.56
CA VAL A 12 15.04 6.57 13.64
C VAL A 12 15.61 5.27 13.13
N LEU A 13 15.09 4.81 11.98
CA LEU A 13 15.48 3.54 11.36
C LEU A 13 16.74 3.66 10.49
N GLN A 14 17.25 4.88 10.25
CA GLN A 14 18.40 5.16 9.38
C GLN A 14 18.28 4.52 7.98
N ARG A 15 17.07 4.55 7.42
CA ARG A 15 16.77 4.01 6.09
C ARG A 15 15.59 4.73 5.43
N SER A 16 15.44 4.52 4.13
CA SER A 16 14.25 4.98 3.42
C SER A 16 13.07 4.06 3.71
N ILE A 17 11.90 4.66 3.94
CA ILE A 17 10.62 3.96 4.08
C ILE A 17 9.65 4.40 2.99
N GLU A 18 8.87 3.46 2.49
CA GLU A 18 7.75 3.76 1.59
C GLU A 18 6.54 4.21 2.41
N LEU A 19 6.16 5.48 2.26
CA LEU A 19 5.01 6.06 2.92
C LEU A 19 3.73 5.87 2.12
N SER A 20 3.82 6.06 0.82
CA SER A 20 2.67 6.05 -0.09
C SER A 20 3.04 5.42 -1.41
N SER A 21 2.08 4.74 -2.01
CA SER A 21 2.19 4.32 -3.40
C SER A 21 0.94 4.74 -4.18
N MET A 22 1.16 5.13 -5.43
CA MET A 22 0.10 5.60 -6.33
C MET A 22 0.36 5.14 -7.75
N GLY A 23 -0.67 5.08 -8.55
CA GLY A 23 -0.57 4.69 -9.93
C GLY A 23 -1.72 5.24 -10.77
N ILE A 24 -1.44 5.39 -12.07
CA ILE A 24 -2.47 5.65 -13.04
C ILE A 24 -3.32 4.38 -13.13
N ARG A 25 -4.63 4.52 -12.96
CA ARG A 25 -5.56 3.41 -13.08
C ARG A 25 -5.72 3.01 -14.54
N VAL A 26 -6.06 1.74 -14.76
CA VAL A 26 -6.22 1.21 -16.11
C VAL A 26 -7.28 1.97 -16.90
N ASP A 27 -6.99 2.23 -18.17
CA ASP A 27 -7.97 2.54 -19.19
C ASP A 27 -8.53 1.26 -19.80
N LYS A 28 -9.45 1.38 -20.74
CA LYS A 28 -10.10 0.21 -21.35
C LYS A 28 -9.14 -0.67 -22.15
N GLU A 29 -8.19 -0.06 -22.87
CA GLU A 29 -7.19 -0.79 -23.66
C GLU A 29 -6.24 -1.57 -22.76
N ALA A 30 -5.75 -0.95 -21.69
CA ALA A 30 -4.90 -1.60 -20.70
C ALA A 30 -5.64 -2.72 -19.97
N LEU A 31 -6.92 -2.49 -19.59
CA LEU A 31 -7.75 -3.52 -18.96
C LEU A 31 -7.91 -4.75 -19.84
N GLN A 32 -8.28 -4.56 -21.12
CA GLN A 32 -8.44 -5.67 -22.07
C GLN A 32 -7.16 -6.46 -22.24
N ARG A 33 -6.04 -5.76 -22.45
CA ARG A 33 -4.73 -6.39 -22.62
C ARG A 33 -4.35 -7.23 -21.39
N GLN A 34 -4.47 -6.66 -20.20
CA GLN A 34 -4.12 -7.34 -18.94
C GLN A 34 -5.01 -8.57 -18.70
N LEU A 35 -6.31 -8.45 -18.89
CA LEU A 35 -7.23 -9.59 -18.74
C LEU A 35 -6.95 -10.71 -19.73
N LYS A 36 -6.53 -10.37 -20.94
CA LYS A 36 -6.13 -11.36 -21.95
C LYS A 36 -4.83 -12.05 -21.57
N GLU A 37 -3.83 -11.29 -21.09
CA GLU A 37 -2.55 -11.83 -20.60
C GLU A 37 -2.75 -12.79 -19.45
N GLU A 38 -3.66 -12.45 -18.51
CA GLU A 38 -4.01 -13.28 -17.35
C GLU A 38 -5.03 -14.38 -17.67
N LYS A 39 -5.57 -14.46 -18.90
CA LYS A 39 -6.63 -15.40 -19.31
C LYS A 39 -7.90 -15.30 -18.48
N GLU A 40 -8.23 -14.07 -18.07
CA GLU A 40 -9.34 -13.75 -17.17
C GLU A 40 -10.38 -12.86 -17.84
N GLU A 41 -10.60 -12.99 -19.16
CA GLU A 41 -11.53 -12.17 -19.96
C GLU A 41 -12.96 -12.21 -19.41
N LYS A 42 -13.34 -13.28 -18.71
CA LYS A 42 -14.65 -13.38 -18.03
C LYS A 42 -14.91 -12.25 -17.05
N ARG A 43 -13.86 -11.64 -16.50
CA ARG A 43 -13.98 -10.50 -15.55
C ARG A 43 -14.49 -9.23 -16.22
N LEU A 44 -14.51 -9.16 -17.55
CA LEU A 44 -15.16 -8.06 -18.29
C LEU A 44 -16.65 -7.91 -17.94
N GLU A 45 -17.29 -9.00 -17.48
CA GLU A 45 -18.68 -9.00 -17.01
C GLU A 45 -18.89 -8.32 -15.64
N LEU A 46 -17.83 -8.07 -14.87
CA LEU A 46 -17.91 -7.44 -13.57
C LEU A 46 -18.35 -5.97 -13.70
N TYR A 47 -19.05 -5.46 -12.70
CA TYR A 47 -19.63 -4.12 -12.69
C TYR A 47 -18.65 -3.00 -13.05
N PHE A 48 -17.49 -2.95 -12.40
CA PHE A 48 -16.45 -1.96 -12.69
C PHE A 48 -15.92 -2.07 -14.12
N HIS A 49 -15.60 -3.30 -14.56
CA HIS A 49 -15.04 -3.57 -15.87
C HIS A 49 -16.00 -3.16 -16.99
N LYS A 50 -17.29 -3.53 -16.88
CA LYS A 50 -18.34 -3.10 -17.84
C LYS A 50 -18.43 -1.59 -17.95
N ARG A 51 -18.40 -0.88 -16.82
CA ARG A 51 -18.51 0.57 -16.81
C ARG A 51 -17.29 1.24 -17.44
N LEU A 52 -16.09 0.70 -17.15
CA LEU A 52 -14.86 1.22 -17.75
C LEU A 52 -14.86 0.99 -19.29
N MET A 53 -15.27 -0.19 -19.73
CA MET A 53 -15.36 -0.52 -21.17
C MET A 53 -16.37 0.35 -21.92
N ASN A 54 -17.43 0.78 -21.25
CA ASN A 54 -18.49 1.61 -21.83
C ASN A 54 -18.23 3.12 -21.67
N ASP A 55 -17.01 3.52 -21.30
CA ASP A 55 -16.61 4.92 -21.09
C ASP A 55 -17.53 5.67 -20.10
N THR A 56 -18.15 4.95 -19.15
CA THR A 56 -19.01 5.56 -18.11
C THR A 56 -18.28 5.89 -16.82
N LEU A 57 -16.96 5.66 -16.77
CA LEU A 57 -16.08 6.03 -15.66
C LEU A 57 -15.00 6.99 -16.14
N PRO A 58 -14.66 8.01 -15.35
CA PRO A 58 -13.54 8.88 -15.66
C PRO A 58 -12.22 8.13 -15.52
N LEU A 59 -11.23 8.52 -16.31
CA LEU A 59 -9.85 8.12 -16.06
C LEU A 59 -9.40 8.67 -14.70
N SER A 60 -8.64 7.90 -13.96
CA SER A 60 -8.28 8.25 -12.60
C SER A 60 -6.84 7.86 -12.23
N ILE A 61 -6.33 8.55 -11.23
CA ILE A 61 -5.12 8.17 -10.49
C ILE A 61 -5.58 7.70 -9.12
N GLY A 62 -5.04 6.58 -8.67
CA GLY A 62 -5.35 6.08 -7.34
C GLY A 62 -4.09 5.88 -6.52
N GLY A 63 -4.19 6.10 -5.23
CA GLY A 63 -3.10 5.88 -4.31
C GLY A 63 -3.59 5.68 -2.90
N GLY A 64 -2.68 5.20 -2.04
CA GLY A 64 -2.92 5.03 -0.63
C GLY A 64 -1.74 5.53 0.19
N ILE A 65 -2.03 6.11 1.34
CA ILE A 65 -1.03 6.46 2.35
C ILE A 65 -1.10 5.41 3.44
N GLY A 66 0.04 4.83 3.81
CA GLY A 66 0.14 3.94 4.95
C GLY A 66 -0.07 4.72 6.25
N GLN A 67 -1.28 4.70 6.81
CA GLN A 67 -1.63 5.47 8.00
C GLN A 67 -0.70 5.18 9.18
N SER A 68 -0.48 3.92 9.49
CA SER A 68 0.42 3.52 10.58
C SER A 68 1.87 3.92 10.31
N ARG A 69 2.33 3.82 9.08
CA ARG A 69 3.68 4.28 8.68
C ARG A 69 3.82 5.80 8.82
N LEU A 70 2.79 6.54 8.44
CA LEU A 70 2.77 7.99 8.60
C LEU A 70 2.84 8.39 10.09
N CYS A 71 2.03 7.75 10.93
CA CYS A 71 2.06 7.97 12.38
C CYS A 71 3.43 7.60 12.98
N MET A 72 3.99 6.44 12.59
CA MET A 72 5.29 5.98 13.03
C MET A 72 6.39 7.00 12.68
N PHE A 73 6.37 7.53 11.46
CA PHE A 73 7.32 8.54 10.98
C PHE A 73 7.21 9.84 11.79
N TYR A 74 6.01 10.39 11.96
CA TYR A 74 5.81 11.65 12.69
C TYR A 74 6.09 11.53 14.18
N LEU A 75 5.73 10.41 14.79
CA LEU A 75 5.96 10.15 16.22
C LEU A 75 7.37 9.61 16.50
N ARG A 76 8.20 9.46 15.47
CA ARG A 76 9.58 8.96 15.56
C ARG A 76 9.66 7.61 16.27
N LYS A 77 8.79 6.67 15.87
CA LYS A 77 8.71 5.34 16.42
C LYS A 77 9.58 4.36 15.63
N ALA A 78 10.19 3.41 16.32
CA ALA A 78 11.09 2.42 15.74
C ALA A 78 10.34 1.19 15.19
N HIS A 79 9.19 0.86 15.79
CA HIS A 79 8.40 -0.31 15.41
C HIS A 79 6.93 0.04 15.18
N ILE A 80 6.31 -0.58 14.18
CA ILE A 80 4.91 -0.32 13.85
C ILE A 80 3.95 -0.75 14.96
N GLY A 81 4.35 -1.70 15.79
CA GLY A 81 3.62 -2.16 16.98
C GLY A 81 3.48 -1.11 18.08
N GLU A 82 4.25 0.00 18.03
CA GLU A 82 4.05 1.16 18.90
C GLU A 82 2.90 2.05 18.42
N ILE A 83 2.35 1.78 17.24
CA ILE A 83 1.29 2.59 16.61
C ILE A 83 -0.01 1.79 16.47
N GLN A 84 0.09 0.50 16.23
CA GLN A 84 -1.08 -0.36 16.01
C GLN A 84 -0.94 -1.66 16.80
N ALA A 85 -2.02 -2.06 17.45
CA ALA A 85 -2.12 -3.35 18.10
C ALA A 85 -2.11 -4.49 17.08
N SER A 86 -1.36 -5.54 17.38
CA SER A 86 -1.31 -6.76 16.58
C SER A 86 -0.83 -7.93 17.43
N ILE A 87 -0.86 -9.12 16.85
CA ILE A 87 -0.25 -10.31 17.47
C ILE A 87 1.19 -10.39 16.99
N TRP A 88 2.13 -10.22 17.90
CA TRP A 88 3.55 -10.26 17.62
C TRP A 88 4.16 -11.57 18.14
N PRO A 89 5.11 -12.17 17.40
CA PRO A 89 5.87 -13.33 17.86
C PRO A 89 6.58 -13.03 19.20
N GLU A 90 6.73 -14.04 20.04
CA GLU A 90 7.29 -13.88 21.39
C GLU A 90 8.75 -13.42 21.38
N ASP A 91 9.54 -13.88 20.43
CA ASP A 91 10.92 -13.46 20.21
C ASP A 91 11.00 -11.96 19.87
N MET A 92 10.13 -11.50 18.97
CA MET A 92 10.02 -10.08 18.61
C MET A 92 9.60 -9.22 19.81
N ARG A 93 8.67 -9.69 20.64
CA ARG A 93 8.24 -8.97 21.85
C ARG A 93 9.40 -8.77 22.81
N LYS A 94 10.20 -9.83 23.04
CA LYS A 94 11.38 -9.78 23.91
C LYS A 94 12.44 -8.82 23.35
N GLU A 95 12.72 -8.88 22.06
CA GLU A 95 13.67 -7.98 21.41
C GLU A 95 13.21 -6.52 21.52
N CYS A 96 11.93 -6.24 21.33
CA CYS A 96 11.38 -4.90 21.50
C CYS A 96 11.49 -4.42 22.97
N GLU A 97 11.22 -5.29 23.95
CA GLU A 97 11.34 -4.97 25.36
C GLU A 97 12.79 -4.67 25.75
N GLU A 98 13.76 -5.44 25.26
CA GLU A 98 15.20 -5.19 25.47
C GLU A 98 15.68 -3.85 24.90
N LEU A 99 15.02 -3.39 23.83
CA LEU A 99 15.30 -2.12 23.16
C LEU A 99 14.45 -0.94 23.67
N ASP A 100 13.68 -1.13 24.72
CA ASP A 100 12.73 -0.14 25.28
C ASP A 100 11.67 0.31 24.24
N ILE A 101 11.25 -0.59 23.37
CA ILE A 101 10.19 -0.38 22.38
C ILE A 101 8.88 -0.98 22.92
N HIS A 102 7.92 -0.11 23.25
CA HIS A 102 6.66 -0.51 23.84
C HIS A 102 5.61 -0.83 22.76
N LEU A 103 5.31 -2.12 22.61
CA LEU A 103 4.25 -2.60 21.72
C LEU A 103 2.87 -2.45 22.36
N ILE A 104 1.89 -1.94 21.60
CA ILE A 104 0.48 -1.80 22.04
C ILE A 104 -0.39 -2.97 21.59
#